data_5fa645f60e444f177e4d87aa7846f8cc
#
_entry.id   5fa645f60e444f177e4d87aa7846f8cc
#
_cell.length_a   1.000
_cell.length_b   1.000
_cell.length_c   1.000
_cell.angle_alpha   90.00
_cell.angle_beta   90.00
_cell.angle_gamma   90.00
#
_symmetry.space_group_name_H-M   'P 1'
#
loop_
_entity.id
_entity.type
_entity.pdbx_description
1 polymer ?
#
loop_
_entity_poly.entity_id
_entity_poly.type
_entity_poly.pdbx_seq_one_letter_code
_entity_poly.pdbx_strand_id
1 'polypeptide(L)'
;MTNKTKLLNFEYSSLQGTYWMYYGAIYSFASAFLLSRNITNSQIGLILAVGNILGVLSITFFSNLADKTGLKGSLNIGILIALATAMLTALLLISTLPIIFIAVIFITVIAIQTALQPLISALSFKLSSGSAHVSFGFARSMGSLSYSILCVLLGRLVDKTGTISIPICGMSIAVLMMFSFLSISKTSSDFRLLDSVAQEKAGEKATNLLLFIKNNKSFFIMCIGIVALFFSNGILNSFLLQIVKSIGGTNKDLGYIFAFMAFLEVPTLLFFDQINRIFKYESMLKLSAICFTLKIALCTLAKGIPLLYIAHFLQPVAFALFLPAMVHYIDKIMKKSDAVKGQGLFTLAVTVSSVIASMLGGFLIDNFGILTMNICATVSSFIGAVVIILIVSLNKSVGKSNS
;
A
#
# COMPACT_ATOMS: atom_id res chain seq x y z
N MET A 1 21.39 -13.86 -19.78
CA MET A 1 20.00 -14.27 -19.46
C MET A 1 19.44 -15.09 -20.61
N THR A 2 18.92 -16.29 -20.34
CA THR A 2 18.27 -17.12 -21.36
C THR A 2 16.97 -16.44 -21.81
N ASN A 3 16.49 -16.78 -23.04
CA ASN A 3 15.22 -16.24 -23.54
C ASN A 3 14.05 -16.56 -22.60
N LYS A 4 14.05 -17.73 -21.97
CA LYS A 4 13.04 -18.13 -20.95
C LYS A 4 13.09 -17.24 -19.70
N THR A 5 14.28 -16.87 -19.21
CA THR A 5 14.41 -15.95 -18.06
C THR A 5 13.90 -14.55 -18.38
N LYS A 6 14.10 -14.06 -19.62
CA LYS A 6 13.55 -12.78 -20.07
C LYS A 6 12.03 -12.83 -20.12
N LEU A 7 11.45 -13.92 -20.64
CA LEU A 7 10.01 -14.14 -20.69
C LEU A 7 9.42 -14.14 -19.27
N LEU A 8 10.00 -14.88 -18.33
CA LEU A 8 9.52 -14.98 -16.96
C LEU A 8 9.57 -13.63 -16.22
N ASN A 9 10.63 -12.83 -16.45
CA ASN A 9 10.71 -11.46 -15.93
C ASN A 9 9.63 -10.54 -16.52
N PHE A 10 9.31 -10.67 -17.80
CA PHE A 10 8.24 -9.92 -18.42
C PHE A 10 6.87 -10.32 -17.87
N GLU A 11 6.59 -11.63 -17.74
CA GLU A 11 5.34 -12.15 -17.18
C GLU A 11 5.13 -11.71 -15.73
N TYR A 12 6.20 -11.80 -14.91
CA TYR A 12 6.15 -11.35 -13.51
C TYR A 12 5.99 -9.82 -13.40
N SER A 13 6.61 -9.05 -14.30
CA SER A 13 6.41 -7.59 -14.36
C SER A 13 4.99 -7.24 -14.79
N SER A 14 4.40 -8.00 -15.71
CA SER A 14 3.00 -7.87 -16.11
C SER A 14 2.05 -8.17 -14.95
N LEU A 15 2.34 -9.20 -14.15
CA LEU A 15 1.58 -9.52 -12.95
C LEU A 15 1.64 -8.39 -11.92
N GLN A 16 2.82 -7.83 -11.66
CA GLN A 16 2.96 -6.66 -10.79
C GLN A 16 2.20 -5.45 -11.35
N GLY A 17 2.29 -5.23 -12.66
CA GLY A 17 1.57 -4.16 -13.36
C GLY A 17 0.06 -4.28 -13.18
N THR A 18 -0.51 -5.43 -13.50
CA THR A 18 -1.97 -5.67 -13.41
C THR A 18 -2.47 -5.61 -11.97
N TYR A 19 -1.69 -6.09 -10.98
CA TYR A 19 -2.03 -5.95 -9.58
C TYR A 19 -2.17 -4.48 -9.16
N TRP A 20 -1.16 -3.65 -9.46
CA TRP A 20 -1.19 -2.24 -9.08
C TRP A 20 -2.19 -1.41 -9.88
N MET A 21 -2.44 -1.77 -11.15
CA MET A 21 -3.55 -1.18 -11.91
C MET A 21 -4.90 -1.50 -11.26
N TYR A 22 -5.12 -2.75 -10.84
CA TYR A 22 -6.37 -3.12 -10.17
C TYR A 22 -6.54 -2.35 -8.84
N TYR A 23 -5.47 -2.25 -8.04
CA TYR A 23 -5.47 -1.43 -6.84
C TYR A 23 -5.84 0.02 -7.15
N GLY A 24 -5.27 0.60 -8.18
CA GLY A 24 -5.60 1.95 -8.66
C GLY A 24 -7.08 2.08 -9.02
N ALA A 25 -7.60 1.16 -9.83
CA ALA A 25 -8.99 1.21 -10.27
C ALA A 25 -9.99 1.12 -9.11
N ILE A 26 -9.81 0.16 -8.20
CA ILE A 26 -10.83 -0.16 -7.20
C ILE A 26 -10.59 0.56 -5.88
N TYR A 27 -9.34 0.66 -5.38
CA TYR A 27 -9.07 1.30 -4.10
C TYR A 27 -8.92 2.83 -4.23
N SER A 28 -8.09 3.30 -5.17
CA SER A 28 -7.82 4.74 -5.29
C SER A 28 -9.04 5.52 -5.80
N PHE A 29 -9.88 4.90 -6.63
CA PHE A 29 -11.15 5.48 -7.10
C PHE A 29 -12.37 4.99 -6.31
N ALA A 30 -12.20 4.29 -5.18
CA ALA A 30 -13.30 3.80 -4.35
C ALA A 30 -14.29 4.91 -3.98
N SER A 31 -13.80 6.04 -3.48
CA SER A 31 -14.63 7.17 -3.10
C SER A 31 -15.45 7.73 -4.28
N ALA A 32 -14.87 7.75 -5.50
CA ALA A 32 -15.59 8.22 -6.68
C ALA A 32 -16.80 7.34 -7.01
N PHE A 33 -16.62 6.02 -6.97
CA PHE A 33 -17.68 5.06 -7.24
C PHE A 33 -18.71 5.03 -6.11
N LEU A 34 -18.29 4.94 -4.86
CA LEU A 34 -19.19 4.81 -3.71
C LEU A 34 -20.05 6.06 -3.51
N LEU A 35 -19.49 7.27 -3.66
CA LEU A 35 -20.25 8.52 -3.63
C LEU A 35 -21.31 8.57 -4.75
N SER A 36 -21.00 8.05 -5.96
CA SER A 36 -21.97 8.00 -7.05
C SER A 36 -23.14 7.04 -6.81
N ARG A 37 -22.98 6.14 -5.83
CA ARG A 37 -24.03 5.23 -5.34
C ARG A 37 -24.75 5.74 -4.09
N ASN A 38 -24.63 7.04 -3.77
CA ASN A 38 -25.22 7.70 -2.61
C ASN A 38 -24.74 7.13 -1.25
N ILE A 39 -23.53 6.56 -1.22
CA ILE A 39 -22.89 6.09 0.02
C ILE A 39 -22.19 7.28 0.66
N THR A 40 -22.45 7.55 1.95
CA THR A 40 -21.87 8.69 2.68
C THR A 40 -20.38 8.51 2.95
N ASN A 41 -19.64 9.58 3.27
CA ASN A 41 -18.21 9.47 3.57
C ASN A 41 -17.93 8.59 4.80
N SER A 42 -18.79 8.65 5.81
CA SER A 42 -18.72 7.77 6.99
C SER A 42 -18.85 6.29 6.62
N GLN A 43 -19.80 5.96 5.73
CA GLN A 43 -19.99 4.60 5.24
C GLN A 43 -18.80 4.15 4.37
N ILE A 44 -18.26 5.04 3.50
CA ILE A 44 -17.04 4.78 2.72
C ILE A 44 -15.88 4.46 3.67
N GLY A 45 -15.68 5.29 4.68
CA GLY A 45 -14.66 5.09 5.69
C GLY A 45 -14.78 3.75 6.41
N LEU A 46 -15.99 3.35 6.77
CA LEU A 46 -16.28 2.06 7.40
C LEU A 46 -15.97 0.88 6.45
N ILE A 47 -16.39 0.96 5.19
CA ILE A 47 -16.11 -0.06 4.17
C ILE A 47 -14.60 -0.26 4.00
N LEU A 48 -13.84 0.83 3.85
CA LEU A 48 -12.39 0.76 3.69
C LEU A 48 -11.71 0.22 4.96
N ALA A 49 -12.15 0.64 6.14
CA ALA A 49 -11.60 0.19 7.41
C ALA A 49 -11.82 -1.31 7.64
N VAL A 50 -13.06 -1.78 7.47
CA VAL A 50 -13.39 -3.22 7.62
C VAL A 50 -12.65 -4.05 6.57
N GLY A 51 -12.60 -3.58 5.31
CA GLY A 51 -11.83 -4.23 4.26
C GLY A 51 -10.35 -4.38 4.59
N ASN A 52 -9.71 -3.33 5.14
CA ASN A 52 -8.32 -3.37 5.57
C ASN A 52 -8.09 -4.31 6.77
N ILE A 53 -9.00 -4.32 7.76
CA ILE A 53 -8.92 -5.26 8.90
C ILE A 53 -9.00 -6.70 8.42
N LEU A 54 -10.02 -7.02 7.60
CA LEU A 54 -10.16 -8.36 7.03
C LEU A 54 -9.00 -8.70 6.09
N GLY A 55 -8.41 -7.71 5.44
CA GLY A 55 -7.21 -7.86 4.61
C GLY A 55 -6.03 -8.42 5.40
N VAL A 56 -5.75 -7.88 6.58
CA VAL A 56 -4.68 -8.39 7.46
C VAL A 56 -4.92 -9.85 7.87
N LEU A 57 -6.15 -10.20 8.21
CA LEU A 57 -6.52 -11.59 8.52
C LEU A 57 -6.35 -12.50 7.30
N SER A 58 -6.74 -12.02 6.13
CA SER A 58 -6.62 -12.73 4.85
C SER A 58 -5.15 -12.99 4.46
N ILE A 59 -4.22 -12.08 4.74
CA ILE A 59 -2.78 -12.27 4.52
C ILE A 59 -2.31 -13.55 5.21
N THR A 60 -2.60 -13.69 6.51
CA THR A 60 -2.18 -14.86 7.29
C THR A 60 -2.75 -16.16 6.72
N PHE A 61 -4.03 -16.18 6.36
CA PHE A 61 -4.70 -17.34 5.81
C PHE A 61 -4.07 -17.77 4.46
N PHE A 62 -3.98 -16.85 3.50
CA PHE A 62 -3.47 -17.15 2.15
C PHE A 62 -1.96 -17.41 2.13
N SER A 63 -1.17 -16.75 2.96
CA SER A 63 0.26 -17.04 3.07
C SER A 63 0.52 -18.45 3.59
N ASN A 64 -0.17 -18.86 4.67
CA ASN A 64 -0.06 -20.22 5.19
C ASN A 64 -0.49 -21.28 4.16
N LEU A 65 -1.52 -21.00 3.38
CA LEU A 65 -1.97 -21.90 2.33
C LEU A 65 -0.95 -21.98 1.18
N ALA A 66 -0.39 -20.86 0.77
CA ALA A 66 0.62 -20.78 -0.29
C ALA A 66 1.93 -21.48 0.11
N ASP A 67 2.32 -21.40 1.39
CA ASP A 67 3.53 -22.05 1.88
C ASP A 67 3.38 -23.57 1.92
N LYS A 68 2.18 -24.07 2.27
CA LYS A 68 1.89 -25.50 2.25
C LYS A 68 1.82 -26.10 0.84
N THR A 69 1.45 -25.30 -0.15
CA THR A 69 1.15 -25.78 -1.52
C THR A 69 2.25 -25.50 -2.54
N GLY A 70 3.36 -24.85 -2.11
CA GLY A 70 4.52 -24.56 -2.95
C GLY A 70 4.22 -23.56 -4.09
N LEU A 71 5.06 -23.57 -5.14
CA LEU A 71 4.92 -22.64 -6.27
C LEU A 71 3.61 -22.84 -7.03
N LYS A 72 3.29 -24.08 -7.41
CA LYS A 72 2.07 -24.40 -8.18
C LYS A 72 0.81 -24.00 -7.42
N GLY A 73 0.76 -24.30 -6.12
CA GLY A 73 -0.36 -23.92 -5.26
C GLY A 73 -0.49 -22.40 -5.12
N SER A 74 0.61 -21.69 -4.94
CA SER A 74 0.63 -20.21 -4.89
C SER A 74 0.07 -19.59 -6.18
N LEU A 75 0.42 -20.12 -7.36
CA LEU A 75 -0.10 -19.67 -8.64
C LEU A 75 -1.60 -19.97 -8.78
N ASN A 76 -2.05 -21.18 -8.41
CA ASN A 76 -3.46 -21.53 -8.43
C ASN A 76 -4.30 -20.66 -7.50
N ILE A 77 -3.81 -20.36 -6.30
CA ILE A 77 -4.45 -19.41 -5.37
C ILE A 77 -4.56 -18.04 -6.02
N GLY A 78 -3.50 -17.55 -6.66
CA GLY A 78 -3.51 -16.28 -7.38
C GLY A 78 -4.54 -16.24 -8.52
N ILE A 79 -4.66 -17.31 -9.31
CA ILE A 79 -5.68 -17.44 -10.37
C ILE A 79 -7.09 -17.38 -9.77
N LEU A 80 -7.36 -18.14 -8.71
CA LEU A 80 -8.68 -18.16 -8.05
C LEU A 80 -9.04 -16.80 -7.47
N ILE A 81 -8.09 -16.12 -6.83
CA ILE A 81 -8.29 -14.76 -6.31
C ILE A 81 -8.58 -13.79 -7.45
N ALA A 82 -7.79 -13.83 -8.54
CA ALA A 82 -8.01 -12.95 -9.69
C ALA A 82 -9.37 -13.18 -10.34
N LEU A 83 -9.82 -14.42 -10.46
CA LEU A 83 -11.15 -14.77 -10.95
C LEU A 83 -12.25 -14.25 -10.01
N ALA A 84 -12.11 -14.49 -8.70
CA ALA A 84 -13.07 -14.02 -7.70
C ALA A 84 -13.17 -12.48 -7.70
N THR A 85 -12.05 -11.77 -7.79
CA THR A 85 -12.07 -10.30 -7.88
C THR A 85 -12.71 -9.81 -9.17
N ALA A 86 -12.49 -10.49 -10.32
CA ALA A 86 -13.17 -10.15 -11.57
C ALA A 86 -14.69 -10.32 -11.46
N MET A 87 -15.16 -11.46 -10.90
CA MET A 87 -16.59 -11.74 -10.71
C MET A 87 -17.24 -10.73 -9.75
N LEU A 88 -16.61 -10.49 -8.58
CA LEU A 88 -17.14 -9.54 -7.60
C LEU A 88 -17.18 -8.11 -8.18
N THR A 89 -16.16 -7.71 -8.92
CA THR A 89 -16.15 -6.40 -9.56
C THR A 89 -17.20 -6.28 -10.67
N ALA A 90 -17.46 -7.37 -11.41
CA ALA A 90 -18.52 -7.40 -12.40
C ALA A 90 -19.92 -7.18 -11.78
N LEU A 91 -20.18 -7.68 -10.57
CA LEU A 91 -21.45 -7.43 -9.87
C LEU A 91 -21.71 -5.94 -9.60
N LEU A 92 -20.66 -5.12 -9.46
CA LEU A 92 -20.79 -3.67 -9.28
C LEU A 92 -21.37 -2.95 -10.51
N LEU A 93 -21.41 -3.61 -11.68
CA LEU A 93 -22.04 -3.08 -12.89
C LEU A 93 -23.57 -3.04 -12.79
N ILE A 94 -24.16 -3.82 -11.87
CA ILE A 94 -25.60 -3.84 -11.66
C ILE A 94 -26.02 -2.52 -11.01
N SER A 95 -26.81 -1.73 -11.73
CA SER A 95 -27.23 -0.39 -11.28
C SER A 95 -28.17 -0.43 -10.07
N THR A 96 -28.99 -1.46 -9.96
CA THR A 96 -30.02 -1.65 -8.91
C THR A 96 -29.51 -2.37 -7.68
N LEU A 97 -28.17 -2.61 -7.57
CA LEU A 97 -27.60 -3.35 -6.45
C LEU A 97 -27.81 -2.57 -5.13
N PRO A 98 -28.37 -3.19 -4.08
CA PRO A 98 -28.53 -2.55 -2.79
C PRO A 98 -27.19 -2.15 -2.17
N ILE A 99 -27.17 -1.05 -1.42
CA ILE A 99 -25.95 -0.48 -0.81
C ILE A 99 -25.18 -1.52 0.02
N ILE A 100 -25.90 -2.37 0.75
CA ILE A 100 -25.27 -3.41 1.60
C ILE A 100 -24.44 -4.41 0.77
N PHE A 101 -24.93 -4.81 -0.42
CA PHE A 101 -24.19 -5.71 -1.30
C PHE A 101 -22.97 -5.01 -1.90
N ILE A 102 -23.10 -3.72 -2.28
CA ILE A 102 -21.95 -2.91 -2.74
C ILE A 102 -20.89 -2.86 -1.64
N ALA A 103 -21.28 -2.60 -0.39
CA ALA A 103 -20.37 -2.57 0.75
C ALA A 103 -19.67 -3.93 0.96
N VAL A 104 -20.43 -5.03 0.97
CA VAL A 104 -19.86 -6.38 1.13
C VAL A 104 -18.89 -6.72 0.00
N ILE A 105 -19.21 -6.38 -1.25
CA ILE A 105 -18.32 -6.60 -2.40
C ILE A 105 -17.02 -5.81 -2.22
N PHE A 106 -17.10 -4.51 -1.89
CA PHE A 106 -15.90 -3.69 -1.68
C PHE A 106 -15.04 -4.21 -0.53
N ILE A 107 -15.64 -4.54 0.62
CA ILE A 107 -14.95 -5.11 1.78
C ILE A 107 -14.21 -6.39 1.36
N THR A 108 -14.90 -7.30 0.68
CA THR A 108 -14.33 -8.58 0.25
C THR A 108 -13.19 -8.37 -0.75
N VAL A 109 -13.39 -7.52 -1.75
CA VAL A 109 -12.37 -7.23 -2.77
C VAL A 109 -11.13 -6.59 -2.14
N ILE A 110 -11.29 -5.61 -1.23
CA ILE A 110 -10.17 -4.98 -0.51
C ILE A 110 -9.41 -6.04 0.31
N ALA A 111 -10.15 -6.90 1.02
CA ALA A 111 -9.54 -7.93 1.87
C ALA A 111 -8.68 -8.91 1.06
N ILE A 112 -9.21 -9.45 -0.03
CA ILE A 112 -8.47 -10.41 -0.85
C ILE A 112 -7.35 -9.75 -1.67
N GLN A 113 -7.53 -8.50 -2.12
CA GLN A 113 -6.49 -7.72 -2.80
C GLN A 113 -5.31 -7.43 -1.87
N THR A 114 -5.57 -7.10 -0.61
CA THR A 114 -4.53 -6.90 0.40
C THR A 114 -3.71 -8.17 0.63
N ALA A 115 -4.36 -9.34 0.64
CA ALA A 115 -3.69 -10.63 0.79
C ALA A 115 -2.87 -11.04 -0.45
N LEU A 116 -3.26 -10.59 -1.63
CA LEU A 116 -2.60 -10.96 -2.88
C LEU A 116 -1.21 -10.34 -3.03
N GLN A 117 -0.98 -9.15 -2.48
CA GLN A 117 0.28 -8.43 -2.61
C GLN A 117 1.49 -9.17 -2.01
N PRO A 118 1.45 -9.69 -0.76
CA PRO A 118 2.52 -10.51 -0.22
C PRO A 118 2.71 -11.81 -1.01
N LEU A 119 1.63 -12.44 -1.49
CA LEU A 119 1.68 -13.63 -2.31
C LEU A 119 2.47 -13.39 -3.61
N ILE A 120 2.15 -12.30 -4.33
CA ILE A 120 2.87 -11.88 -5.54
C ILE A 120 4.34 -11.59 -5.21
N SER A 121 4.63 -10.92 -4.10
CA SER A 121 6.00 -10.63 -3.69
C SER A 121 6.80 -11.91 -3.42
N ALA A 122 6.20 -12.88 -2.72
CA ALA A 122 6.82 -14.17 -2.43
C ALA A 122 7.09 -15.00 -3.70
N LEU A 123 6.26 -14.84 -4.74
CA LEU A 123 6.50 -15.53 -6.03
C LEU A 123 7.84 -15.16 -6.66
N SER A 124 8.37 -13.93 -6.46
CA SER A 124 9.68 -13.55 -7.02
C SER A 124 10.80 -14.45 -6.50
N PHE A 125 10.76 -14.82 -5.22
CA PHE A 125 11.73 -15.73 -4.61
C PHE A 125 11.52 -17.17 -5.08
N LYS A 126 10.26 -17.63 -5.12
CA LYS A 126 9.92 -18.99 -5.59
C LYS A 126 10.28 -19.19 -7.07
N LEU A 127 10.14 -18.16 -7.90
CA LEU A 127 10.50 -18.16 -9.32
C LEU A 127 12.01 -17.97 -9.57
N SER A 128 12.76 -17.46 -8.61
CA SER A 128 14.21 -17.23 -8.72
C SER A 128 15.05 -18.43 -8.30
N SER A 129 14.43 -19.60 -8.06
CA SER A 129 15.15 -20.83 -7.74
C SER A 129 15.78 -21.45 -9.00
N GLY A 130 17.03 -21.92 -8.89
CA GLY A 130 17.78 -22.51 -9.98
C GLY A 130 18.46 -21.50 -10.90
N SER A 131 18.39 -21.69 -12.22
CA SER A 131 19.04 -20.84 -13.23
C SER A 131 18.24 -19.59 -13.62
N ALA A 132 17.01 -19.44 -13.14
CA ALA A 132 16.17 -18.29 -13.41
C ALA A 132 16.33 -17.23 -12.31
N HIS A 133 16.50 -15.97 -12.71
CA HIS A 133 16.54 -14.83 -11.80
C HIS A 133 15.46 -13.82 -12.16
N VAL A 134 14.49 -13.64 -11.25
CA VAL A 134 13.43 -12.66 -11.39
C VAL A 134 13.78 -11.39 -10.61
N SER A 135 13.84 -10.26 -11.30
CA SER A 135 14.13 -8.96 -10.70
C SER A 135 12.89 -8.36 -10.06
N PHE A 136 12.73 -8.56 -8.74
CA PHE A 136 11.62 -8.00 -7.98
C PHE A 136 11.57 -6.46 -8.07
N GLY A 137 12.70 -5.78 -7.88
CA GLY A 137 12.75 -4.32 -7.91
C GLY A 137 12.30 -3.73 -9.25
N PHE A 138 12.77 -4.31 -10.36
CA PHE A 138 12.33 -3.90 -11.70
C PHE A 138 10.82 -4.12 -11.89
N ALA A 139 10.32 -5.31 -11.56
CA ALA A 139 8.91 -5.63 -11.70
C ALA A 139 8.02 -4.73 -10.82
N ARG A 140 8.47 -4.42 -9.59
CA ARG A 140 7.77 -3.49 -8.68
C ARG A 140 7.71 -2.07 -9.25
N SER A 141 8.78 -1.61 -9.91
CA SER A 141 8.80 -0.31 -10.59
C SER A 141 7.83 -0.28 -11.78
N MET A 142 7.72 -1.38 -12.55
CA MET A 142 6.72 -1.52 -13.60
C MET A 142 5.29 -1.46 -13.02
N GLY A 143 5.07 -2.00 -11.82
CA GLY A 143 3.81 -1.85 -11.09
C GLY A 143 3.44 -0.39 -10.84
N SER A 144 4.36 0.42 -10.34
CA SER A 144 4.13 1.86 -10.10
C SER A 144 3.87 2.64 -11.39
N LEU A 145 4.60 2.31 -12.47
CA LEU A 145 4.38 2.93 -13.77
C LEU A 145 3.00 2.58 -14.34
N SER A 146 2.61 1.31 -14.28
CA SER A 146 1.31 0.83 -14.73
C SER A 146 0.16 1.47 -13.94
N TYR A 147 0.31 1.60 -12.62
CA TYR A 147 -0.62 2.32 -11.76
C TYR A 147 -0.75 3.79 -12.19
N SER A 148 0.37 4.47 -12.45
CA SER A 148 0.35 5.88 -12.87
C SER A 148 -0.39 6.06 -14.18
N ILE A 149 -0.11 5.21 -15.18
CA ILE A 149 -0.80 5.23 -16.48
C ILE A 149 -2.30 5.01 -16.29
N LEU A 150 -2.67 3.99 -15.50
CA LEU A 150 -4.08 3.73 -15.22
C LEU A 150 -4.78 4.93 -14.58
N CYS A 151 -4.20 5.53 -13.55
CA CYS A 151 -4.81 6.65 -12.84
C CYS A 151 -5.08 7.84 -13.78
N VAL A 152 -4.14 8.15 -14.70
CA VAL A 152 -4.34 9.18 -15.73
C VAL A 152 -5.49 8.82 -16.66
N LEU A 153 -5.53 7.60 -17.17
CA LEU A 153 -6.54 7.17 -18.12
C LEU A 153 -7.92 7.06 -17.46
N LEU A 154 -7.99 6.42 -16.29
CA LEU A 154 -9.23 6.18 -15.58
C LEU A 154 -9.86 7.50 -15.07
N GLY A 155 -9.05 8.44 -14.55
CA GLY A 155 -9.55 9.74 -14.13
C GLY A 155 -10.23 10.50 -15.26
N ARG A 156 -9.62 10.50 -16.47
CA ARG A 156 -10.24 11.08 -17.68
C ARG A 156 -11.49 10.32 -18.11
N LEU A 157 -11.45 8.99 -18.03
CA LEU A 157 -12.57 8.15 -18.44
C LEU A 157 -13.77 8.35 -17.52
N VAL A 158 -13.55 8.46 -16.21
CA VAL A 158 -14.61 8.71 -15.22
C VAL A 158 -15.29 10.05 -15.47
N ASP A 159 -14.56 11.10 -15.79
CA ASP A 159 -15.15 12.41 -16.10
C ASP A 159 -15.94 12.38 -17.43
N LYS A 160 -15.53 11.55 -18.40
CA LYS A 160 -16.19 11.47 -19.71
C LYS A 160 -17.39 10.52 -19.74
N THR A 161 -17.30 9.36 -19.10
CA THR A 161 -18.28 8.26 -19.21
C THR A 161 -18.95 7.91 -17.88
N GLY A 162 -18.61 8.61 -16.80
CA GLY A 162 -19.14 8.37 -15.47
C GLY A 162 -18.39 7.27 -14.71
N THR A 163 -18.78 7.10 -13.46
CA THR A 163 -18.12 6.19 -12.50
C THR A 163 -18.28 4.71 -12.83
N ILE A 164 -19.18 4.33 -13.73
CA ILE A 164 -19.36 2.96 -14.21
C ILE A 164 -18.08 2.42 -14.89
N SER A 165 -17.23 3.32 -15.42
CA SER A 165 -15.94 2.94 -15.98
C SER A 165 -14.98 2.34 -14.95
N ILE A 166 -15.17 2.62 -13.65
CA ILE A 166 -14.33 2.08 -12.57
C ILE A 166 -14.46 0.55 -12.48
N PRO A 167 -15.65 -0.04 -12.28
CA PRO A 167 -15.79 -1.49 -12.25
C PRO A 167 -15.53 -2.14 -13.60
N ILE A 168 -15.81 -1.49 -14.75
CA ILE A 168 -15.44 -2.02 -16.07
C ILE A 168 -13.93 -2.19 -16.20
N CYS A 169 -13.16 -1.14 -15.89
CA CYS A 169 -11.69 -1.21 -15.90
C CYS A 169 -11.19 -2.22 -14.86
N GLY A 170 -11.72 -2.20 -13.64
CA GLY A 170 -11.34 -3.13 -12.60
C GLY A 170 -11.53 -4.59 -13.01
N MET A 171 -12.70 -4.95 -13.52
CA MET A 171 -12.99 -6.29 -14.03
C MET A 171 -12.02 -6.69 -15.15
N SER A 172 -11.83 -5.81 -16.14
CA SER A 172 -10.92 -6.08 -17.28
C SER A 172 -9.48 -6.31 -16.80
N ILE A 173 -9.00 -5.51 -15.85
CA ILE A 173 -7.65 -5.65 -15.28
C ILE A 173 -7.55 -6.94 -14.44
N ALA A 174 -8.58 -7.31 -13.67
CA ALA A 174 -8.58 -8.56 -12.91
C ALA A 174 -8.51 -9.79 -13.85
N VAL A 175 -9.17 -9.75 -15.01
CA VAL A 175 -9.05 -10.78 -16.04
C VAL A 175 -7.63 -10.81 -16.62
N LEU A 176 -7.02 -9.66 -16.91
CA LEU A 176 -5.61 -9.59 -17.34
C LEU A 176 -4.64 -10.12 -16.29
N MET A 177 -4.90 -9.84 -15.00
CA MET A 177 -4.13 -10.38 -13.88
C MET A 177 -4.24 -11.92 -13.81
N MET A 178 -5.43 -12.48 -14.03
CA MET A 178 -5.64 -13.93 -14.12
C MET A 178 -4.80 -14.53 -15.26
N PHE A 179 -4.81 -13.92 -16.45
CA PHE A 179 -3.98 -14.35 -17.57
C PHE A 179 -2.48 -14.25 -17.27
N SER A 180 -2.04 -13.23 -16.52
CA SER A 180 -0.63 -13.11 -16.09
C SER A 180 -0.24 -14.28 -15.18
N PHE A 181 -1.09 -14.68 -14.23
CA PHE A 181 -0.86 -15.88 -13.38
C PHE A 181 -0.83 -17.17 -14.23
N LEU A 182 -1.76 -17.34 -15.18
CA LEU A 182 -1.82 -18.50 -16.07
C LEU A 182 -0.55 -18.60 -16.93
N SER A 183 -0.07 -17.48 -17.47
CA SER A 183 1.16 -17.43 -18.28
C SER A 183 2.37 -17.87 -17.46
N ILE A 184 2.54 -17.31 -16.24
CA ILE A 184 3.62 -17.73 -15.33
C ILE A 184 3.49 -19.21 -14.98
N SER A 185 2.28 -19.73 -14.74
CA SER A 185 2.05 -21.13 -14.43
C SER A 185 2.50 -22.05 -15.58
N LYS A 186 2.20 -21.67 -16.81
CA LYS A 186 2.64 -22.40 -18.01
C LYS A 186 4.16 -22.36 -18.18
N THR A 187 4.77 -21.16 -18.12
CA THR A 187 6.22 -20.99 -18.29
C THR A 187 7.00 -21.67 -17.17
N SER A 188 6.51 -21.61 -15.91
CA SER A 188 7.18 -22.22 -14.77
C SER A 188 7.10 -23.76 -14.74
N SER A 189 6.09 -24.36 -15.37
CA SER A 189 5.98 -25.83 -15.49
C SER A 189 7.07 -26.42 -16.38
N ASP A 190 7.54 -25.65 -17.36
CA ASP A 190 8.64 -26.03 -18.27
C ASP A 190 10.02 -25.94 -17.59
N PHE A 191 10.16 -25.11 -16.57
CA PHE A 191 11.26 -25.20 -15.64
C PHE A 191 10.86 -26.27 -14.62
N ARG A 192 11.54 -27.42 -14.59
CA ARG A 192 11.52 -28.31 -13.42
C ARG A 192 12.17 -27.56 -12.24
N LEU A 193 11.46 -26.55 -11.76
CA LEU A 193 11.80 -25.87 -10.50
C LEU A 193 11.49 -26.92 -9.44
N LEU A 194 12.54 -27.64 -9.05
CA LEU A 194 12.51 -28.63 -8.00
C LEU A 194 11.77 -28.04 -6.80
N ASP A 195 10.77 -28.73 -6.32
CA ASP A 195 10.02 -28.47 -5.08
C ASP A 195 10.88 -28.58 -3.80
N SER A 196 12.18 -28.30 -3.94
CA SER A 196 13.18 -28.36 -2.89
C SER A 196 13.62 -26.95 -2.44
N VAL A 197 12.70 -26.07 -2.22
CA VAL A 197 12.98 -25.00 -1.26
C VAL A 197 12.64 -25.56 0.10
N ALA A 198 13.70 -25.98 0.78
CA ALA A 198 13.64 -26.37 2.17
C ALA A 198 12.75 -25.37 2.93
N GLN A 199 11.76 -25.91 3.61
CA GLN A 199 11.11 -25.24 4.72
C GLN A 199 12.22 -24.85 5.71
N GLU A 200 12.72 -23.64 5.60
CA GLU A 200 13.28 -22.98 6.77
C GLU A 200 12.10 -22.87 7.74
N LYS A 201 12.08 -23.83 8.65
CA LYS A 201 11.18 -23.85 9.77
C LYS A 201 11.31 -22.48 10.46
N ALA A 202 10.28 -21.66 10.32
CA ALA A 202 9.99 -20.60 11.26
C ALA A 202 9.62 -21.27 12.60
N GLY A 203 10.60 -21.91 13.21
CA GLY A 203 10.56 -22.59 14.49
C GLY A 203 11.12 -21.72 15.58
N GLU A 204 10.87 -20.42 15.57
CA GLU A 204 11.13 -19.59 16.72
C GLU A 204 9.89 -19.53 17.61
N LYS A 205 10.04 -20.06 18.84
CA LYS A 205 9.07 -19.94 19.92
C LYS A 205 8.53 -18.52 19.97
N ALA A 206 7.20 -18.39 19.90
CA ALA A 206 6.49 -17.13 20.05
C ALA A 206 6.96 -16.47 21.37
N THR A 207 7.95 -15.60 21.30
CA THR A 207 8.39 -14.81 22.46
C THR A 207 7.22 -13.91 22.81
N ASN A 208 6.87 -13.86 24.08
CA ASN A 208 5.72 -13.13 24.59
C ASN A 208 5.77 -11.68 24.07
N LEU A 209 4.80 -11.27 23.28
CA LEU A 209 4.71 -9.92 22.67
C LEU A 209 4.79 -8.83 23.75
N LEU A 210 4.22 -9.07 24.93
CA LEU A 210 4.28 -8.14 26.06
C LEU A 210 5.72 -7.93 26.56
N LEU A 211 6.53 -9.01 26.58
CA LEU A 211 7.93 -8.92 26.96
C LEU A 211 8.74 -8.15 25.90
N PHE A 212 8.46 -8.38 24.62
CA PHE A 212 9.08 -7.62 23.52
C PHE A 212 8.78 -6.11 23.65
N ILE A 213 7.52 -5.73 23.89
CA ILE A 213 7.11 -4.32 24.07
C ILE A 213 7.81 -3.72 25.30
N LYS A 214 7.86 -4.47 26.42
CA LYS A 214 8.53 -4.03 27.65
C LYS A 214 10.02 -3.75 27.44
N ASN A 215 10.68 -4.58 26.64
CA ASN A 215 12.11 -4.46 26.35
C ASN A 215 12.41 -3.37 25.30
N ASN A 216 11.44 -2.99 24.46
CA ASN A 216 11.59 -2.03 23.36
C ASN A 216 10.63 -0.84 23.50
N LYS A 217 10.51 -0.27 24.70
CA LYS A 217 9.58 0.82 25.02
C LYS A 217 9.71 2.03 24.09
N SER A 218 10.95 2.48 23.83
CA SER A 218 11.21 3.59 22.89
C SER A 218 10.64 3.32 21.49
N PHE A 219 10.82 2.11 20.99
CA PHE A 219 10.29 1.74 19.68
C PHE A 219 8.77 1.65 19.69
N PHE A 220 8.17 1.16 20.77
CA PHE A 220 6.71 1.13 20.90
C PHE A 220 6.10 2.55 20.90
N ILE A 221 6.71 3.50 21.63
CA ILE A 221 6.31 4.92 21.60
C ILE A 221 6.48 5.49 20.19
N MET A 222 7.56 5.13 19.49
CA MET A 222 7.76 5.51 18.08
C MET A 222 6.66 4.97 17.18
N CYS A 223 6.17 3.73 17.41
CA CYS A 223 5.03 3.17 16.65
C CYS A 223 3.73 3.96 16.88
N ILE A 224 3.49 4.49 18.10
CA ILE A 224 2.37 5.42 18.35
C ILE A 224 2.54 6.70 17.52
N GLY A 225 3.76 7.25 17.47
CA GLY A 225 4.09 8.38 16.59
C GLY A 225 3.86 8.07 15.11
N ILE A 226 4.19 6.84 14.67
CA ILE A 226 3.94 6.39 13.30
C ILE A 226 2.44 6.31 13.02
N VAL A 227 1.62 5.79 13.94
CA VAL A 227 0.15 5.81 13.80
C VAL A 227 -0.34 7.23 13.58
N ALA A 228 0.10 8.18 14.39
CA ALA A 228 -0.29 9.57 14.28
C ALA A 228 0.20 10.22 12.95
N LEU A 229 1.44 9.95 12.53
CA LEU A 229 2.00 10.46 11.28
C LEU A 229 1.27 9.91 10.05
N PHE A 230 1.09 8.59 10.00
CA PHE A 230 0.47 7.90 8.86
C PHE A 230 -1.04 8.11 8.77
N PHE A 231 -1.69 8.60 9.83
CA PHE A 231 -3.10 9.02 9.79
C PHE A 231 -3.34 10.02 8.64
N SER A 232 -2.43 10.99 8.45
CA SER A 232 -2.52 11.93 7.33
C SER A 232 -2.41 11.25 5.97
N ASN A 233 -1.55 10.24 5.84
CA ASN A 233 -1.44 9.46 4.60
C ASN A 233 -2.69 8.63 4.34
N GLY A 234 -3.28 8.04 5.37
CA GLY A 234 -4.54 7.31 5.28
C GLY A 234 -5.70 8.21 4.83
N ILE A 235 -5.78 9.44 5.35
CA ILE A 235 -6.73 10.46 4.91
C ILE A 235 -6.57 10.76 3.42
N LEU A 236 -5.33 11.04 2.97
CA LEU A 236 -5.06 11.34 1.56
C LEU A 236 -5.38 10.15 0.65
N ASN A 237 -5.10 8.92 1.07
CA ASN A 237 -5.42 7.74 0.27
C ASN A 237 -6.92 7.47 0.16
N SER A 238 -7.68 7.71 1.23
CA SER A 238 -9.11 7.39 1.30
C SER A 238 -10.02 8.51 0.78
N PHE A 239 -9.63 9.78 0.99
CA PHE A 239 -10.50 10.94 0.79
C PHE A 239 -9.89 12.04 -0.09
N LEU A 240 -8.85 11.73 -0.89
CA LEU A 240 -8.24 12.71 -1.79
C LEU A 240 -9.25 13.28 -2.80
N LEU A 241 -10.22 12.47 -3.25
CA LEU A 241 -11.28 12.96 -4.14
C LEU A 241 -12.08 14.08 -3.51
N GLN A 242 -12.46 13.95 -2.23
CA GLN A 242 -13.24 14.94 -1.51
C GLN A 242 -12.44 16.24 -1.39
N ILE A 243 -11.12 16.14 -1.10
CA ILE A 243 -10.21 17.29 -1.06
C ILE A 243 -10.13 17.95 -2.44
N VAL A 244 -9.92 17.18 -3.50
CA VAL A 244 -9.87 17.68 -4.88
C VAL A 244 -11.16 18.38 -5.27
N LYS A 245 -12.33 17.77 -4.98
CA LYS A 245 -13.64 18.36 -5.29
C LYS A 245 -13.93 19.63 -4.49
N SER A 246 -13.48 19.72 -3.24
CA SER A 246 -13.71 20.91 -2.40
C SER A 246 -13.03 22.17 -2.92
N ILE A 247 -12.03 22.02 -3.77
CA ILE A 247 -11.29 23.13 -4.41
C ILE A 247 -11.56 23.25 -5.91
N GLY A 248 -12.68 22.66 -6.38
CA GLY A 248 -13.16 22.76 -7.76
C GLY A 248 -12.50 21.80 -8.75
N GLY A 249 -11.76 20.77 -8.27
CA GLY A 249 -11.18 19.75 -9.14
C GLY A 249 -12.15 18.62 -9.51
N THR A 250 -11.71 17.75 -10.41
CA THR A 250 -12.48 16.68 -11.03
C THR A 250 -11.85 15.30 -10.75
N ASN A 251 -12.46 14.21 -11.23
CA ASN A 251 -11.85 12.88 -11.15
C ASN A 251 -10.59 12.77 -12.02
N LYS A 252 -10.49 13.56 -13.07
CA LYS A 252 -9.26 13.69 -13.89
C LYS A 252 -8.11 14.24 -13.04
N ASP A 253 -8.36 15.29 -12.24
CA ASP A 253 -7.34 15.86 -11.36
C ASP A 253 -6.93 14.87 -10.27
N LEU A 254 -7.89 14.11 -9.69
CA LEU A 254 -7.59 13.01 -8.79
C LEU A 254 -6.63 11.99 -9.43
N GLY A 255 -6.97 11.53 -10.64
CA GLY A 255 -6.16 10.55 -11.37
C GLY A 255 -4.75 11.08 -11.66
N TYR A 256 -4.63 12.34 -12.02
CA TYR A 256 -3.34 12.97 -12.28
C TYR A 256 -2.50 13.12 -11.01
N ILE A 257 -3.09 13.48 -9.87
CA ILE A 257 -2.38 13.59 -8.60
C ILE A 257 -1.87 12.20 -8.16
N PHE A 258 -2.70 11.15 -8.23
CA PHE A 258 -2.25 9.80 -7.91
C PHE A 258 -1.13 9.32 -8.84
N ALA A 259 -1.24 9.60 -10.14
CA ALA A 259 -0.19 9.26 -11.10
C ALA A 259 1.11 10.02 -10.80
N PHE A 260 1.02 11.30 -10.48
CA PHE A 260 2.16 12.14 -10.11
C PHE A 260 2.86 11.62 -8.85
N MET A 261 2.09 11.30 -7.80
CA MET A 261 2.63 10.70 -6.58
C MET A 261 3.42 9.43 -6.86
N ALA A 262 2.80 8.48 -7.56
CA ALA A 262 3.43 7.19 -7.84
C ALA A 262 4.65 7.31 -8.76
N PHE A 263 4.63 8.22 -9.73
CA PHE A 263 5.77 8.50 -10.60
C PHE A 263 6.96 9.07 -9.83
N LEU A 264 6.70 10.01 -8.92
CA LEU A 264 7.74 10.64 -8.11
C LEU A 264 8.39 9.67 -7.10
N GLU A 265 7.69 8.62 -6.65
CA GLU A 265 8.25 7.62 -5.74
C GLU A 265 9.33 6.75 -6.40
N VAL A 266 9.22 6.50 -7.71
CA VAL A 266 10.08 5.57 -8.43
C VAL A 266 11.56 5.92 -8.32
N PRO A 267 12.03 7.14 -8.57
CA PRO A 267 13.44 7.49 -8.42
C PRO A 267 13.97 7.26 -7.00
N THR A 268 13.20 7.65 -5.99
CA THR A 268 13.61 7.50 -4.58
C THR A 268 13.81 6.03 -4.20
N LEU A 269 12.91 5.15 -4.63
CA LEU A 269 13.02 3.72 -4.37
C LEU A 269 14.17 3.08 -5.15
N LEU A 270 14.38 3.46 -6.42
CA LEU A 270 15.47 2.94 -7.25
C LEU A 270 16.86 3.37 -6.75
N PHE A 271 16.98 4.60 -6.27
CA PHE A 271 18.26 5.17 -5.81
C PHE A 271 18.41 5.15 -4.28
N PHE A 272 17.59 4.37 -3.57
CA PHE A 272 17.63 4.34 -2.10
C PHE A 272 19.02 3.96 -1.55
N ASP A 273 19.70 2.98 -2.14
CA ASP A 273 21.05 2.57 -1.71
C ASP A 273 22.08 3.69 -1.87
N GLN A 274 21.97 4.50 -2.93
CA GLN A 274 22.84 5.65 -3.14
C GLN A 274 22.56 6.75 -2.12
N ILE A 275 21.26 7.02 -1.85
CA ILE A 275 20.84 7.97 -0.82
C ILE A 275 21.34 7.55 0.55
N ASN A 276 21.27 6.25 0.86
CA ASN A 276 21.74 5.69 2.13
C ASN A 276 23.26 5.80 2.34
N ARG A 277 24.05 5.87 1.28
CA ARG A 277 25.50 6.12 1.38
C ARG A 277 25.80 7.55 1.85
N ILE A 278 24.90 8.50 1.59
CA ILE A 278 25.08 9.92 1.90
C ILE A 278 24.41 10.28 3.24
N PHE A 279 23.20 9.76 3.47
CA PHE A 279 22.37 10.12 4.61
C PHE A 279 22.17 8.93 5.56
N LYS A 280 22.21 9.18 6.87
CA LYS A 280 21.90 8.18 7.91
C LYS A 280 20.38 7.97 8.00
N TYR A 281 19.94 6.76 8.34
CA TYR A 281 18.53 6.41 8.51
C TYR A 281 17.79 7.36 9.48
N GLU A 282 18.47 7.76 10.57
CA GLU A 282 17.92 8.70 11.55
C GLU A 282 17.59 10.07 10.94
N SER A 283 18.45 10.56 10.04
CA SER A 283 18.23 11.83 9.34
C SER A 283 17.12 11.71 8.32
N MET A 284 17.07 10.60 7.60
CA MET A 284 16.01 10.30 6.64
C MET A 284 14.65 10.28 7.33
N LEU A 285 14.52 9.55 8.45
CA LEU A 285 13.25 9.44 9.20
C LEU A 285 12.78 10.80 9.72
N LYS A 286 13.68 11.61 10.24
CA LYS A 286 13.34 12.98 10.71
C LYS A 286 12.88 13.87 9.56
N LEU A 287 13.62 13.88 8.46
CA LEU A 287 13.26 14.67 7.29
C LEU A 287 11.92 14.21 6.70
N SER A 288 11.73 12.90 6.59
CA SER A 288 10.45 12.34 6.11
C SER A 288 9.28 12.74 7.00
N ALA A 289 9.42 12.69 8.31
CA ALA A 289 8.37 13.08 9.26
C ALA A 289 7.99 14.56 9.10
N ILE A 290 8.97 15.45 8.90
CA ILE A 290 8.73 16.87 8.61
C ILE A 290 8.00 17.03 7.27
N CYS A 291 8.46 16.33 6.22
CA CYS A 291 7.84 16.40 4.89
C CYS A 291 6.41 15.83 4.87
N PHE A 292 6.11 14.80 5.67
CA PHE A 292 4.73 14.32 5.85
C PHE A 292 3.82 15.41 6.39
N THR A 293 4.24 16.08 7.47
CA THR A 293 3.47 17.16 8.09
C THR A 293 3.30 18.35 7.15
N LEU A 294 4.37 18.74 6.48
CA LEU A 294 4.32 19.85 5.51
C LEU A 294 3.40 19.52 4.32
N LYS A 295 3.44 18.28 3.82
CA LYS A 295 2.58 17.83 2.73
C LYS A 295 1.09 17.98 3.09
N ILE A 296 0.65 17.46 4.23
CA ILE A 296 -0.76 17.56 4.63
C ILE A 296 -1.16 18.99 5.00
N ALA A 297 -0.26 19.77 5.59
CA ALA A 297 -0.50 21.19 5.86
C ALA A 297 -0.71 21.99 4.56
N LEU A 298 0.09 21.74 3.52
CA LEU A 298 -0.11 22.34 2.20
C LEU A 298 -1.44 21.89 1.56
N CYS A 299 -1.83 20.61 1.72
CA CYS A 299 -3.14 20.14 1.26
C CYS A 299 -4.28 20.84 2.01
N THR A 300 -4.12 21.11 3.31
CA THR A 300 -5.10 21.82 4.14
C THR A 300 -5.27 23.29 3.70
N LEU A 301 -4.18 23.92 3.29
CA LEU A 301 -4.16 25.31 2.84
C LEU A 301 -4.52 25.45 1.34
N ALA A 302 -4.73 24.34 0.63
CA ALA A 302 -4.96 24.37 -0.81
C ALA A 302 -6.31 25.01 -1.15
N LYS A 303 -6.27 26.08 -1.93
CA LYS A 303 -7.44 26.75 -2.52
C LYS A 303 -7.58 26.46 -4.03
N GLY A 304 -6.72 25.61 -4.57
CA GLY A 304 -6.72 25.22 -5.97
C GLY A 304 -5.75 24.06 -6.24
N ILE A 305 -5.92 23.43 -7.37
CA ILE A 305 -5.17 22.23 -7.79
C ILE A 305 -3.64 22.42 -7.82
N PRO A 306 -3.08 23.60 -8.23
CA PRO A 306 -1.61 23.75 -8.26
C PRO A 306 -0.94 23.55 -6.90
N LEU A 307 -1.57 24.00 -5.80
CA LEU A 307 -0.98 23.80 -4.47
C LEU A 307 -1.01 22.34 -4.02
N LEU A 308 -1.99 21.54 -4.49
CA LEU A 308 -1.98 20.08 -4.27
C LEU A 308 -0.79 19.43 -4.97
N TYR A 309 -0.44 19.81 -6.18
CA TYR A 309 0.77 19.29 -6.84
C TYR A 309 2.05 19.66 -6.07
N ILE A 310 2.16 20.89 -5.57
CA ILE A 310 3.29 21.32 -4.73
C ILE A 310 3.35 20.48 -3.44
N ALA A 311 2.20 20.23 -2.80
CA ALA A 311 2.13 19.38 -1.62
C ALA A 311 2.60 17.95 -1.94
N HIS A 312 2.13 17.37 -3.04
CA HIS A 312 2.46 16.01 -3.43
C HIS A 312 3.87 15.86 -4.02
N PHE A 313 4.54 16.95 -4.40
CA PHE A 313 5.96 16.94 -4.75
C PHE A 313 6.85 16.52 -3.58
N LEU A 314 6.36 16.61 -2.34
CA LEU A 314 7.04 16.11 -1.15
C LEU A 314 6.92 14.58 -0.97
N GLN A 315 6.12 13.88 -1.78
CA GLN A 315 5.86 12.44 -1.67
C GLN A 315 7.13 11.58 -1.66
N PRO A 316 8.14 11.81 -2.52
CA PRO A 316 9.40 11.05 -2.52
C PRO A 316 10.09 11.03 -1.17
N VAL A 317 10.16 12.18 -0.52
CA VAL A 317 10.84 12.33 0.78
C VAL A 317 9.92 11.91 1.93
N ALA A 318 8.64 12.28 1.89
CA ALA A 318 7.70 11.96 2.92
C ALA A 318 7.47 10.45 3.03
N PHE A 319 7.04 9.80 1.95
CA PHE A 319 6.59 8.40 1.98
C PHE A 319 7.64 7.42 1.45
N ALA A 320 8.16 7.64 0.23
CA ALA A 320 9.03 6.67 -0.44
C ALA A 320 10.38 6.50 0.27
N LEU A 321 10.90 7.56 0.90
CA LEU A 321 12.13 7.49 1.69
C LEU A 321 11.89 6.88 3.08
N PHE A 322 10.71 7.15 3.71
CA PHE A 322 10.41 6.70 5.07
C PHE A 322 10.39 5.19 5.21
N LEU A 323 9.71 4.50 4.28
CA LEU A 323 9.48 3.05 4.39
C LEU A 323 10.78 2.24 4.45
N PRO A 324 11.69 2.32 3.44
CA PRO A 324 12.94 1.57 3.50
C PRO A 324 13.86 2.06 4.62
N ALA A 325 13.90 3.38 4.90
CA ALA A 325 14.68 3.90 6.02
C ALA A 325 14.23 3.32 7.37
N MET A 326 12.92 3.12 7.57
CA MET A 326 12.38 2.52 8.79
C MET A 326 12.75 1.05 8.92
N VAL A 327 12.65 0.26 7.84
CA VAL A 327 13.05 -1.16 7.84
C VAL A 327 14.51 -1.30 8.27
N HIS A 328 15.41 -0.55 7.66
CA HIS A 328 16.84 -0.59 8.01
C HIS A 328 17.14 0.01 9.39
N TYR A 329 16.36 1.01 9.82
CA TYR A 329 16.50 1.56 11.17
C TYR A 329 16.12 0.53 12.24
N ILE A 330 15.04 -0.24 12.03
CA ILE A 330 14.64 -1.35 12.91
C ILE A 330 15.75 -2.39 13.02
N ASP A 331 16.30 -2.82 11.89
CA ASP A 331 17.42 -3.79 11.87
C ASP A 331 18.67 -3.27 12.59
N LYS A 332 18.89 -1.95 12.57
CA LYS A 332 20.02 -1.31 13.26
C LYS A 332 19.84 -1.25 14.78
N ILE A 333 18.62 -0.97 15.28
CA ILE A 333 18.38 -0.74 16.72
C ILE A 333 17.99 -2.00 17.47
N MET A 334 17.60 -3.06 16.77
CA MET A 334 17.12 -4.30 17.38
C MET A 334 18.11 -5.44 17.22
N LYS A 335 18.05 -6.40 18.15
CA LYS A 335 18.74 -7.68 17.98
C LYS A 335 18.12 -8.43 16.80
N LYS A 336 18.93 -9.25 16.09
CA LYS A 336 18.44 -10.03 14.93
C LYS A 336 17.19 -10.86 15.23
N SER A 337 17.09 -11.45 16.44
CA SER A 337 15.92 -12.20 16.90
C SER A 337 14.62 -11.36 17.06
N ASP A 338 14.75 -10.06 17.24
CA ASP A 338 13.65 -9.16 17.49
C ASP A 338 13.30 -8.26 16.28
N ALA A 339 14.20 -8.17 15.30
CA ALA A 339 14.00 -7.33 14.11
C ALA A 339 12.73 -7.67 13.33
N VAL A 340 12.43 -8.96 13.15
CA VAL A 340 11.19 -9.41 12.47
C VAL A 340 9.93 -8.97 13.23
N LYS A 341 9.96 -9.03 14.59
CA LYS A 341 8.85 -8.54 15.42
C LYS A 341 8.71 -7.03 15.35
N GLY A 342 9.85 -6.32 15.29
CA GLY A 342 9.89 -4.87 15.11
C GLY A 342 9.25 -4.46 13.78
N GLN A 343 9.59 -5.13 12.68
CA GLN A 343 8.99 -4.89 11.37
C GLN A 343 7.49 -5.23 11.35
N GLY A 344 7.10 -6.31 12.03
CA GLY A 344 5.68 -6.67 12.21
C GLY A 344 4.90 -5.60 12.97
N LEU A 345 5.47 -5.06 14.07
CA LEU A 345 4.85 -3.99 14.84
C LEU A 345 4.76 -2.67 14.05
N PHE A 346 5.78 -2.35 13.25
CA PHE A 346 5.73 -1.22 12.31
C PHE A 346 4.60 -1.38 11.29
N THR A 347 4.51 -2.54 10.64
CA THR A 347 3.43 -2.84 9.67
C THR A 347 2.05 -2.73 10.31
N LEU A 348 1.91 -3.26 11.55
CA LEU A 348 0.68 -3.13 12.32
C LEU A 348 0.34 -1.66 12.59
N ALA A 349 1.32 -0.84 12.99
CA ALA A 349 1.10 0.59 13.24
C ALA A 349 0.60 1.32 11.99
N VAL A 350 1.19 1.06 10.82
CA VAL A 350 0.74 1.63 9.52
C VAL A 350 -0.69 1.18 9.19
N THR A 351 -1.02 -0.10 9.41
CA THR A 351 -2.36 -0.62 9.13
C THR A 351 -3.41 -0.03 10.07
N VAL A 352 -3.12 0.00 11.38
CA VAL A 352 -4.01 0.62 12.39
C VAL A 352 -4.25 2.08 12.03
N SER A 353 -3.22 2.79 11.62
CA SER A 353 -3.35 4.18 11.16
C SER A 353 -4.30 4.32 9.97
N SER A 354 -4.19 3.46 8.95
CA SER A 354 -5.09 3.44 7.78
C SER A 354 -6.54 3.18 8.18
N VAL A 355 -6.78 2.24 9.10
CA VAL A 355 -8.13 1.91 9.61
C VAL A 355 -8.73 3.12 10.33
N ILE A 356 -7.97 3.72 11.27
CA ILE A 356 -8.41 4.90 12.00
C ILE A 356 -8.68 6.07 11.04
N ALA A 357 -7.78 6.31 10.09
CA ALA A 357 -7.92 7.38 9.10
C ALA A 357 -9.19 7.22 8.24
N SER A 358 -9.47 5.99 7.78
CA SER A 358 -10.66 5.73 6.99
C SER A 358 -11.95 5.98 7.80
N MET A 359 -12.03 5.45 9.03
CA MET A 359 -13.21 5.62 9.90
C MET A 359 -13.41 7.07 10.32
N LEU A 360 -12.39 7.67 10.95
CA LEU A 360 -12.50 9.03 11.46
C LEU A 360 -12.56 10.06 10.32
N GLY A 361 -11.87 9.84 9.21
CA GLY A 361 -11.90 10.74 8.07
C GLY A 361 -13.29 10.89 7.48
N GLY A 362 -13.98 9.77 7.24
CA GLY A 362 -15.36 9.80 6.75
C GLY A 362 -16.31 10.47 7.74
N PHE A 363 -16.21 10.12 9.03
CA PHE A 363 -17.01 10.75 10.08
C PHE A 363 -16.78 12.27 10.18
N LEU A 364 -15.53 12.72 10.12
CA LEU A 364 -15.19 14.13 10.18
C LEU A 364 -15.72 14.90 8.97
N ILE A 365 -15.67 14.31 7.77
CA ILE A 365 -16.21 14.96 6.56
C ILE A 365 -17.73 15.18 6.70
N ASP A 366 -18.47 14.15 7.07
CA ASP A 366 -19.94 14.20 7.10
C ASP A 366 -20.47 15.12 8.20
N ASN A 367 -19.78 15.22 9.36
CA ASN A 367 -20.26 16.00 10.50
C ASN A 367 -19.62 17.39 10.63
N PHE A 368 -18.38 17.57 10.17
CA PHE A 368 -17.59 18.79 10.42
C PHE A 368 -16.94 19.37 9.15
N GLY A 369 -17.10 18.67 8.01
CA GLY A 369 -16.54 19.11 6.73
C GLY A 369 -15.07 18.75 6.50
N ILE A 370 -14.66 18.92 5.24
CA ILE A 370 -13.34 18.52 4.73
C ILE A 370 -12.21 19.29 5.40
N LEU A 371 -12.41 20.59 5.67
CA LEU A 371 -11.39 21.42 6.32
C LEU A 371 -11.04 20.89 7.70
N THR A 372 -12.03 20.52 8.50
CA THR A 372 -11.83 19.95 9.85
C THR A 372 -11.07 18.64 9.78
N MET A 373 -11.42 17.75 8.85
CA MET A 373 -10.69 16.51 8.61
C MET A 373 -9.21 16.79 8.28
N ASN A 374 -8.93 17.73 7.39
CA ASN A 374 -7.56 18.08 7.00
C ASN A 374 -6.78 18.72 8.16
N ILE A 375 -7.40 19.56 8.98
CA ILE A 375 -6.78 20.13 10.19
C ILE A 375 -6.43 19.01 11.18
N CYS A 376 -7.38 18.10 11.46
CA CYS A 376 -7.11 16.95 12.33
C CYS A 376 -5.96 16.08 11.80
N ALA A 377 -5.90 15.84 10.48
CA ALA A 377 -4.82 15.10 9.85
C ALA A 377 -3.47 15.84 9.98
N THR A 378 -3.46 17.17 9.84
CA THR A 378 -2.25 18.00 9.99
C THR A 378 -1.75 17.98 11.42
N VAL A 379 -2.64 18.17 12.40
CA VAL A 379 -2.29 18.14 13.84
C VAL A 379 -1.77 16.76 14.24
N SER A 380 -2.46 15.69 13.83
CA SER A 380 -2.03 14.32 14.09
C SER A 380 -0.64 14.04 13.49
N SER A 381 -0.42 14.45 12.24
CA SER A 381 0.88 14.29 11.56
C SER A 381 1.99 15.08 12.29
N PHE A 382 1.70 16.29 12.75
CA PHE A 382 2.66 17.09 13.52
C PHE A 382 3.05 16.40 14.83
N ILE A 383 2.06 15.92 15.60
CA ILE A 383 2.31 15.17 16.83
C ILE A 383 3.17 13.93 16.54
N GLY A 384 2.81 13.17 15.49
CA GLY A 384 3.57 11.99 15.07
C GLY A 384 5.02 12.33 14.69
N ALA A 385 5.22 13.42 13.96
CA ALA A 385 6.56 13.89 13.57
C ALA A 385 7.40 14.27 14.81
N VAL A 386 6.83 14.99 15.75
CA VAL A 386 7.51 15.36 17.00
C VAL A 386 7.93 14.12 17.77
N VAL A 387 7.03 13.14 17.96
CA VAL A 387 7.34 11.88 18.65
C VAL A 387 8.47 11.14 17.96
N ILE A 388 8.42 10.97 16.66
CA ILE A 388 9.44 10.25 15.88
C ILE A 388 10.79 10.97 15.99
N ILE A 389 10.82 12.30 15.83
CA ILE A 389 12.05 13.10 15.90
C ILE A 389 12.70 13.00 17.27
N LEU A 390 11.89 13.07 18.34
CA LEU A 390 12.39 12.96 19.72
C LEU A 390 12.96 11.57 20.00
N ILE A 391 12.24 10.50 19.68
CA ILE A 391 12.69 9.13 19.94
C ILE A 391 13.96 8.81 19.14
N VAL A 392 14.00 9.17 17.85
CA VAL A 392 15.18 8.97 17.00
C VAL A 392 16.39 9.77 17.52
N SER A 393 16.16 10.95 18.13
CA SER A 393 17.23 11.77 18.73
C SER A 393 17.76 11.16 20.03
N LEU A 394 16.87 10.67 20.90
CA LEU A 394 17.23 10.03 22.17
C LEU A 394 18.01 8.73 21.94
N ASN A 395 17.57 7.87 21.03
CA ASN A 395 18.28 6.63 20.73
C ASN A 395 19.69 6.88 20.18
N LYS A 396 19.93 7.99 19.48
CA LYS A 396 21.27 8.38 18.98
C LYS A 396 22.20 8.80 20.12
N SER A 397 21.70 9.39 21.21
CA SER A 397 22.51 9.82 22.35
C SER A 397 22.98 8.63 23.19
N VAL A 398 22.11 7.62 23.39
CA VAL A 398 22.42 6.41 24.17
C VAL A 398 23.48 5.55 23.45
N GLY A 399 23.43 5.45 22.11
CA GLY A 399 24.46 4.73 21.33
C GLY A 399 25.85 5.39 21.34
N LYS A 400 25.93 6.69 21.63
CA LYS A 400 27.21 7.41 21.76
C LYS A 400 27.82 7.31 23.17
N SER A 401 27.05 7.02 24.21
CA SER A 401 27.56 6.88 25.57
C SER A 401 28.12 5.48 25.84
N ASN A 402 27.83 4.51 24.98
CA ASN A 402 28.28 3.11 25.10
C ASN A 402 29.39 2.73 24.07
N SER A 403 29.87 3.69 23.30
CA SER A 403 31.03 3.56 22.38
C SER A 403 32.20 4.41 22.90
#